data_f0a59fa25086dbf2f5e3f30edc08ad15
#
_entry.id   f0a59fa25086dbf2f5e3f30edc08ad15
#
_cell.length_a   1.000
_cell.length_b   1.000
_cell.length_c   1.000
_cell.angle_alpha   90.00
_cell.angle_beta   90.00
_cell.angle_gamma   90.00
#
_symmetry.space_group_name_H-M   'P 1'
#
loop_
_entity.id
_entity.type
_entity.pdbx_description
1 polymer ?
#
loop_
_entity_poly.entity_id
_entity_poly.type
_entity_poly.pdbx_seq_one_letter_code
_entity_poly.pdbx_strand_id
1 'polypeptide(L)'
;TAVEIEKHLAELAQADPQTRRTALENALTAEGLTPEIQECEADERRKAARNYLLYTADKDAKGPLFCAHYDAHPGSTGANDNAAAVCILIALAKELQQRKIPATIAFFDGEESGHSGAKLFEDGRKREVSCVVNLDMCGYGDTIAVYARGSENRAGARTFCAKERLDAHHGELVMYMPEGDNVCFTTRRQPVVSIAVMPRWDTKYLTAMAAQGMGLLGRSPEFKMMLGEMEVASTMHGGFRDAIKWVQPEAMQMLYDYLLDAMTTPPPAKKLFGIL
;
A
#
# COMPACT_ATOMS: atom_id res chain seq x y z
N THR A 1 -20.95 -5.88 13.54
CA THR A 1 -20.86 -4.44 13.29
C THR A 1 -19.99 -4.24 12.09
N ALA A 2 -20.47 -3.50 11.08
CA ALA A 2 -19.63 -3.12 9.94
C ALA A 2 -18.41 -2.35 10.46
N VAL A 3 -17.24 -2.59 9.87
CA VAL A 3 -16.00 -1.86 10.21
C VAL A 3 -16.09 -0.51 9.51
N GLU A 4 -16.03 0.58 10.27
CA GLU A 4 -15.94 1.94 9.71
C GLU A 4 -14.48 2.22 9.36
N ILE A 5 -14.10 1.90 8.12
CA ILE A 5 -12.70 1.99 7.67
C ILE A 5 -12.24 3.44 7.59
N GLU A 6 -13.13 4.34 7.16
CA GLU A 6 -12.85 5.77 7.00
C GLU A 6 -12.86 6.57 8.32
N LYS A 7 -13.08 5.92 9.46
CA LYS A 7 -13.27 6.57 10.77
C LYS A 7 -12.21 7.62 11.12
N HIS A 8 -10.96 7.39 10.75
CA HIS A 8 -9.83 8.27 11.08
C HIS A 8 -9.37 9.13 9.88
N LEU A 9 -10.07 9.08 8.75
CA LEU A 9 -9.63 9.73 7.53
C LEU A 9 -9.54 11.25 7.67
N ALA A 10 -10.52 11.87 8.32
CA ALA A 10 -10.59 13.32 8.48
C ALA A 10 -9.42 13.88 9.31
N GLU A 11 -9.02 13.15 10.36
CA GLU A 11 -7.90 13.53 11.20
C GLU A 11 -6.56 13.26 10.52
N LEU A 12 -6.45 12.19 9.73
CA LEU A 12 -5.23 11.82 9.03
C LEU A 12 -4.96 12.67 7.78
N ALA A 13 -5.99 13.13 7.09
CA ALA A 13 -5.86 13.93 5.87
C ALA A 13 -5.53 15.40 6.20
N GLN A 14 -4.31 15.63 6.66
CA GLN A 14 -3.80 16.94 7.09
C GLN A 14 -2.52 17.28 6.35
N ALA A 15 -2.37 18.55 5.93
CA ALA A 15 -1.16 19.00 5.24
C ALA A 15 0.03 19.22 6.19
N ASP A 16 -0.23 19.50 7.47
CA ASP A 16 0.83 19.69 8.46
C ASP A 16 1.39 18.34 8.94
N PRO A 17 2.70 18.07 8.77
CA PRO A 17 3.29 16.77 9.10
C PRO A 17 3.15 16.40 10.58
N GLN A 18 3.25 17.37 11.49
CA GLN A 18 3.15 17.08 12.93
C GLN A 18 1.72 16.75 13.33
N THR A 19 0.73 17.48 12.79
CA THR A 19 -0.69 17.20 13.01
C THR A 19 -1.03 15.80 12.50
N ARG A 20 -0.55 15.44 11.32
CA ARG A 20 -0.77 14.14 10.69
C ARG A 20 -0.15 12.99 11.50
N ARG A 21 1.07 13.19 12.02
CA ARG A 21 1.71 12.24 12.93
C ARG A 21 0.90 12.02 14.20
N THR A 22 0.50 13.11 14.84
CA THR A 22 -0.33 13.06 16.06
C THR A 22 -1.66 12.36 15.79
N ALA A 23 -2.29 12.60 14.63
CA ALA A 23 -3.52 11.94 14.23
C ALA A 23 -3.32 10.41 14.09
N LEU A 24 -2.19 9.96 13.50
CA LEU A 24 -1.87 8.53 13.42
C LEU A 24 -1.71 7.91 14.81
N GLU A 25 -0.96 8.54 15.71
CA GLU A 25 -0.75 8.07 17.08
C GLU A 25 -2.09 7.97 17.85
N ASN A 26 -2.96 8.96 17.70
CA ASN A 26 -4.28 8.97 18.28
C ASN A 26 -5.18 7.86 17.70
N ALA A 27 -5.16 7.67 16.39
CA ALA A 27 -5.93 6.63 15.71
C ALA A 27 -5.51 5.23 16.19
N LEU A 28 -4.21 4.95 16.26
CA LEU A 28 -3.68 3.69 16.77
C LEU A 28 -4.12 3.45 18.22
N THR A 29 -4.00 4.46 19.07
CA THR A 29 -4.43 4.39 20.48
C THR A 29 -5.93 4.14 20.61
N ALA A 30 -6.76 4.84 19.82
CA ALA A 30 -8.21 4.69 19.83
C ALA A 30 -8.66 3.28 19.40
N GLU A 31 -7.89 2.62 18.55
CA GLU A 31 -8.15 1.24 18.11
C GLU A 31 -7.48 0.18 19.02
N GLY A 32 -6.80 0.60 20.09
CA GLY A 32 -6.12 -0.30 21.04
C GLY A 32 -4.87 -0.97 20.45
N LEU A 33 -4.28 -0.33 19.46
CA LEU A 33 -3.06 -0.79 18.77
C LEU A 33 -1.83 -0.12 19.39
N THR A 34 -0.84 -0.91 19.79
CA THR A 34 0.40 -0.42 20.39
C THR A 34 1.56 -0.68 19.45
N PRO A 35 2.06 0.34 18.73
CA PRO A 35 3.16 0.17 17.80
C PRO A 35 4.52 0.11 18.49
N GLU A 36 5.44 -0.64 17.91
CA GLU A 36 6.87 -0.44 18.11
C GLU A 36 7.29 0.78 17.26
N ILE A 37 7.99 1.71 17.86
CA ILE A 37 8.48 2.89 17.17
C ILE A 37 9.91 2.64 16.69
N GLN A 38 10.15 2.94 15.41
CA GLN A 38 11.46 2.92 14.81
C GLN A 38 11.77 4.31 14.27
N GLU A 39 12.85 4.92 14.72
CA GLU A 39 13.20 6.29 14.32
C GLU A 39 14.69 6.46 14.06
N CYS A 40 15.03 7.44 13.24
CA CYS A 40 16.40 7.88 13.01
C CYS A 40 16.45 9.38 12.78
N GLU A 41 17.57 9.96 13.11
CA GLU A 41 17.94 11.31 12.68
C GLU A 41 18.37 11.32 11.21
N ALA A 42 18.37 12.51 10.61
CA ALA A 42 18.85 12.68 9.24
C ALA A 42 20.37 12.41 9.16
N ASP A 43 20.77 11.71 8.09
CA ASP A 43 22.17 11.47 7.76
C ASP A 43 22.43 11.72 6.25
N GLU A 44 23.61 11.35 5.76
CA GLU A 44 23.98 11.52 4.34
C GLU A 44 23.14 10.67 3.37
N ARG A 45 22.45 9.63 3.88
CA ARG A 45 21.72 8.63 3.08
C ARG A 45 20.22 8.83 3.09
N ARG A 46 19.69 9.41 4.18
CA ARG A 46 18.23 9.56 4.37
C ARG A 46 17.91 10.79 5.23
N LYS A 47 16.69 11.29 5.08
CA LYS A 47 16.12 12.27 6.01
C LYS A 47 15.74 11.59 7.32
N ALA A 48 15.52 12.39 8.38
CA ALA A 48 14.92 11.88 9.61
C ALA A 48 13.59 11.18 9.30
N ALA A 49 13.32 10.08 9.99
CA ALA A 49 12.09 9.34 9.81
C ALA A 49 11.65 8.67 11.12
N ARG A 50 10.33 8.50 11.26
CA ARG A 50 9.71 7.82 12.40
C ARG A 50 8.63 6.85 11.90
N ASN A 51 8.89 5.57 11.99
CA ASN A 51 7.98 4.51 11.59
C ASN A 51 7.19 3.96 12.78
N TYR A 52 6.00 3.46 12.52
CA TYR A 52 5.15 2.76 13.47
C TYR A 52 4.93 1.32 12.99
N LEU A 53 5.33 0.34 13.80
CA LEU A 53 5.31 -1.07 13.45
C LEU A 53 4.37 -1.84 14.36
N LEU A 54 3.43 -2.59 13.80
CA LEU A 54 2.51 -3.45 14.54
C LEU A 54 2.75 -4.91 14.16
N TYR A 55 2.70 -5.79 15.15
CA TYR A 55 2.75 -7.24 14.97
C TYR A 55 1.41 -7.82 15.40
N THR A 56 0.68 -8.45 14.47
CA THR A 56 -0.70 -8.89 14.70
C THR A 56 -0.81 -10.22 15.44
N ALA A 57 0.31 -10.94 15.57
CA ALA A 57 0.45 -12.18 16.33
C ALA A 57 1.83 -12.22 16.99
N ASP A 58 2.34 -13.44 17.27
CA ASP A 58 3.71 -13.59 17.75
C ASP A 58 4.68 -12.89 16.80
N LYS A 59 5.52 -12.05 17.38
CA LYS A 59 6.48 -11.23 16.64
C LYS A 59 7.46 -12.07 15.79
N ASP A 60 7.71 -13.32 16.13
CA ASP A 60 8.58 -14.24 15.40
C ASP A 60 7.83 -15.08 14.34
N ALA A 61 6.50 -15.03 14.33
CA ALA A 61 5.71 -15.72 13.31
C ALA A 61 5.90 -15.08 11.93
N LYS A 62 6.19 -15.89 10.92
CA LYS A 62 6.39 -15.43 9.55
C LYS A 62 5.04 -15.10 8.91
N GLY A 63 4.86 -13.85 8.54
CA GLY A 63 3.70 -13.33 7.82
C GLY A 63 4.10 -12.33 6.75
N PRO A 64 3.15 -11.76 6.01
CA PRO A 64 3.41 -10.63 5.12
C PRO A 64 3.71 -9.36 5.92
N LEU A 65 4.44 -8.44 5.28
CA LEU A 65 4.54 -7.05 5.65
C LEU A 65 3.55 -6.26 4.81
N PHE A 66 2.55 -5.66 5.44
CA PHE A 66 1.74 -4.62 4.81
C PHE A 66 2.30 -3.26 5.20
N CYS A 67 2.45 -2.38 4.23
CA CYS A 67 2.96 -1.04 4.49
C CYS A 67 2.20 0.02 3.69
N ALA A 68 2.13 1.21 4.27
CA ALA A 68 1.69 2.44 3.65
C ALA A 68 2.48 3.59 4.26
N HIS A 69 2.80 4.61 3.47
CA HIS A 69 3.37 5.82 4.04
C HIS A 69 2.28 6.68 4.68
N TYR A 70 2.65 7.46 5.69
CA TYR A 70 1.69 8.34 6.36
C TYR A 70 2.04 9.83 6.20
N ASP A 71 3.19 10.15 5.63
CA ASP A 71 3.50 11.53 5.22
C ASP A 71 2.67 11.93 3.99
N ALA A 72 2.73 13.17 3.60
CA ALA A 72 2.03 13.71 2.45
C ALA A 72 2.93 14.66 1.68
N HIS A 73 2.70 14.78 0.38
CA HIS A 73 3.36 15.76 -0.47
C HIS A 73 3.15 17.18 0.07
N PRO A 74 4.19 18.04 0.08
CA PRO A 74 4.05 19.43 0.54
C PRO A 74 2.91 20.17 -0.14
N GLY A 75 1.98 20.69 0.67
CA GLY A 75 0.79 21.39 0.19
C GLY A 75 -0.42 20.52 -0.16
N SER A 76 -0.28 19.19 -0.08
CA SER A 76 -1.40 18.23 -0.18
C SER A 76 -1.98 17.93 1.19
N THR A 77 -3.29 17.61 1.24
CA THR A 77 -3.89 17.01 2.43
C THR A 77 -3.56 15.52 2.55
N GLY A 78 -3.10 14.90 1.47
CA GLY A 78 -2.78 13.48 1.42
C GLY A 78 -3.96 12.58 1.75
N ALA A 79 -5.18 12.94 1.31
CA ALA A 79 -6.39 12.18 1.65
C ALA A 79 -6.39 10.80 0.98
N ASN A 80 -6.18 10.74 -0.34
CA ASN A 80 -6.00 9.49 -1.07
C ASN A 80 -4.55 9.02 -1.05
N ASP A 81 -3.61 9.95 -1.06
CA ASP A 81 -2.16 9.76 -1.05
C ASP A 81 -1.56 10.26 0.28
N ASN A 82 -1.57 9.51 1.40
CA ASN A 82 -1.95 8.09 1.46
C ASN A 82 -2.79 7.79 2.73
N ALA A 83 -3.58 8.77 3.27
CA ALA A 83 -4.38 8.57 4.48
C ALA A 83 -5.42 7.44 4.33
N ALA A 84 -5.98 7.26 3.13
CA ALA A 84 -6.93 6.18 2.86
C ALA A 84 -6.29 4.79 3.09
N ALA A 85 -5.07 4.56 2.60
CA ALA A 85 -4.35 3.30 2.82
C ALA A 85 -3.98 3.11 4.31
N VAL A 86 -3.61 4.19 4.99
CA VAL A 86 -3.35 4.16 6.45
C VAL A 86 -4.59 3.70 7.21
N CYS A 87 -5.77 4.24 6.91
CA CYS A 87 -7.04 3.83 7.52
C CYS A 87 -7.34 2.35 7.28
N ILE A 88 -7.18 1.87 6.05
CA ILE A 88 -7.37 0.47 5.69
C ILE A 88 -6.44 -0.43 6.53
N LEU A 89 -5.16 -0.07 6.65
CA LEU A 89 -4.20 -0.85 7.43
C LEU A 89 -4.46 -0.80 8.93
N ILE A 90 -4.97 0.28 9.50
CA ILE A 90 -5.40 0.35 10.91
C ILE A 90 -6.54 -0.66 11.15
N ALA A 91 -7.55 -0.66 10.28
CA ALA A 91 -8.67 -1.59 10.38
C ALA A 91 -8.22 -3.06 10.20
N LEU A 92 -7.35 -3.32 9.23
CA LEU A 92 -6.79 -4.65 8.97
C LEU A 92 -5.93 -5.13 10.16
N ALA A 93 -5.08 -4.26 10.72
CA ALA A 93 -4.24 -4.59 11.88
C ALA A 93 -5.08 -5.07 13.07
N LYS A 94 -6.16 -4.33 13.38
CA LYS A 94 -7.08 -4.68 14.47
C LYS A 94 -7.73 -6.05 14.25
N GLU A 95 -8.24 -6.30 13.05
CA GLU A 95 -8.90 -7.56 12.73
C GLU A 95 -7.92 -8.74 12.77
N LEU A 96 -6.73 -8.60 12.17
CA LEU A 96 -5.71 -9.64 12.19
C LEU A 96 -5.19 -9.91 13.59
N GLN A 97 -5.05 -8.88 14.44
CA GLN A 97 -4.66 -9.03 15.84
C GLN A 97 -5.71 -9.79 16.66
N GLN A 98 -6.99 -9.48 16.47
CA GLN A 98 -8.09 -10.22 17.13
C GLN A 98 -8.11 -11.68 16.74
N ARG A 99 -7.84 -11.99 15.48
CA ARG A 99 -7.77 -13.36 14.95
C ARG A 99 -6.42 -14.05 15.18
N LYS A 100 -5.42 -13.34 15.70
CA LYS A 100 -4.04 -13.82 15.87
C LYS A 100 -3.43 -14.34 14.55
N ILE A 101 -3.76 -13.71 13.43
CA ILE A 101 -3.20 -14.04 12.11
C ILE A 101 -1.89 -13.27 11.94
N PRO A 102 -0.74 -13.95 11.68
CA PRO A 102 0.55 -13.29 11.63
C PRO A 102 0.69 -12.33 10.46
N ALA A 103 0.97 -11.07 10.76
CA ALA A 103 1.40 -10.04 9.81
C ALA A 103 2.21 -8.98 10.54
N THR A 104 3.04 -8.27 9.81
CA THR A 104 3.61 -6.99 10.24
C THR A 104 2.88 -5.89 9.48
N ILE A 105 2.43 -4.86 10.20
CA ILE A 105 1.85 -3.65 9.59
C ILE A 105 2.82 -2.51 9.87
N ALA A 106 3.24 -1.79 8.86
CA ALA A 106 4.16 -0.67 8.97
C ALA A 106 3.58 0.61 8.37
N PHE A 107 3.62 1.67 9.15
CA PHE A 107 3.34 3.03 8.67
C PHE A 107 4.68 3.74 8.53
N PHE A 108 5.08 4.05 7.29
CA PHE A 108 6.38 4.62 6.96
C PHE A 108 6.30 6.14 6.86
N ASP A 109 7.39 6.79 7.26
CA ASP A 109 7.61 8.23 7.14
C ASP A 109 8.48 8.54 5.91
N GLY A 110 8.23 9.69 5.29
CA GLY A 110 9.13 10.26 4.30
C GLY A 110 9.19 9.53 2.96
N GLU A 111 8.10 8.94 2.50
CA GLU A 111 7.95 8.41 1.15
C GLU A 111 8.15 9.53 0.14
N GLU A 112 7.39 10.62 0.29
CA GLU A 112 7.37 11.83 -0.54
C GLU A 112 8.71 12.57 -0.59
N SER A 113 9.61 12.22 0.29
CA SER A 113 10.92 12.84 0.41
C SER A 113 12.08 11.88 0.21
N GLY A 114 11.83 10.74 -0.41
CA GLY A 114 12.83 9.76 -0.81
C GLY A 114 12.84 8.47 0.00
N HIS A 115 11.67 8.02 0.48
CA HIS A 115 11.46 6.71 1.11
C HIS A 115 12.26 6.48 2.39
N SER A 116 12.46 7.53 3.21
CA SER A 116 13.35 7.46 4.37
C SER A 116 12.94 6.39 5.38
N GLY A 117 11.63 6.28 5.66
CA GLY A 117 11.09 5.28 6.57
C GLY A 117 11.22 3.85 6.06
N ALA A 118 10.87 3.60 4.81
CA ALA A 118 11.00 2.28 4.19
C ALA A 118 12.48 1.83 4.13
N LYS A 119 13.41 2.73 3.81
CA LYS A 119 14.85 2.48 3.87
C LYS A 119 15.32 2.15 5.28
N LEU A 120 14.89 2.94 6.28
CA LEU A 120 15.21 2.70 7.68
C LEU A 120 14.74 1.32 8.12
N PHE A 121 13.51 0.94 7.76
CA PHE A 121 12.96 -0.37 8.08
C PHE A 121 13.76 -1.49 7.43
N GLU A 122 14.03 -1.41 6.12
CA GLU A 122 14.70 -2.48 5.37
C GLU A 122 16.16 -2.67 5.79
N ASP A 123 16.89 -1.58 6.06
CA ASP A 123 18.26 -1.63 6.57
C ASP A 123 18.34 -2.28 7.96
N GLY A 124 17.37 -2.01 8.83
CA GLY A 124 17.29 -2.55 10.18
C GLY A 124 16.60 -3.91 10.29
N ARG A 125 15.96 -4.39 9.22
CA ARG A 125 15.13 -5.59 9.26
C ARG A 125 15.92 -6.86 9.44
N LYS A 126 15.77 -7.49 10.60
CA LYS A 126 16.38 -8.79 10.94
C LYS A 126 15.48 -9.99 10.59
N ARG A 127 14.20 -9.77 10.38
CA ARG A 127 13.19 -10.82 10.19
C ARG A 127 12.82 -11.00 8.74
N GLU A 128 12.59 -12.24 8.37
CA GLU A 128 12.01 -12.56 7.08
C GLU A 128 10.51 -12.32 7.09
N VAL A 129 10.02 -11.73 6.00
CA VAL A 129 8.59 -11.64 5.70
C VAL A 129 8.26 -12.56 4.52
N SER A 130 7.02 -13.05 4.47
CA SER A 130 6.60 -13.94 3.36
C SER A 130 6.42 -13.16 2.06
N CYS A 131 6.00 -11.91 2.15
CA CYS A 131 5.77 -10.99 1.04
C CYS A 131 5.75 -9.56 1.61
N VAL A 132 6.15 -8.57 0.83
CA VAL A 132 5.87 -7.15 1.09
C VAL A 132 4.66 -6.77 0.26
N VAL A 133 3.69 -6.12 0.88
CA VAL A 133 2.46 -5.60 0.25
C VAL A 133 2.40 -4.11 0.54
N ASN A 134 2.76 -3.30 -0.45
CA ASN A 134 2.73 -1.84 -0.36
C ASN A 134 1.38 -1.32 -0.84
N LEU A 135 0.70 -0.55 -0.01
CA LEU A 135 -0.56 0.11 -0.32
C LEU A 135 -0.31 1.59 -0.57
N ASP A 136 -0.77 2.04 -1.72
CA ASP A 136 -0.63 3.45 -2.12
C ASP A 136 -1.83 3.87 -2.97
N MET A 137 -2.43 5.04 -2.66
CA MET A 137 -3.59 5.59 -3.37
C MET A 137 -4.80 4.64 -3.40
N CYS A 138 -5.32 4.29 -2.22
CA CYS A 138 -6.30 3.22 -2.05
C CYS A 138 -7.75 3.67 -1.81
N GLY A 139 -8.05 4.95 -1.95
CA GLY A 139 -9.36 5.52 -1.61
C GLY A 139 -10.17 6.06 -2.79
N TYR A 140 -9.79 5.79 -4.04
CA TYR A 140 -10.50 6.35 -5.20
C TYR A 140 -10.54 5.38 -6.38
N GLY A 141 -11.75 5.04 -6.84
CA GLY A 141 -11.96 4.16 -7.99
C GLY A 141 -12.74 2.89 -7.66
N ASP A 142 -12.84 2.01 -8.64
CA ASP A 142 -13.68 0.81 -8.62
C ASP A 142 -12.89 -0.48 -8.93
N THR A 143 -11.57 -0.38 -9.06
CA THR A 143 -10.72 -1.51 -9.45
C THR A 143 -9.46 -1.56 -8.59
N ILE A 144 -9.19 -2.72 -7.98
CA ILE A 144 -7.95 -2.98 -7.26
C ILE A 144 -6.87 -3.35 -8.30
N ALA A 145 -5.91 -2.46 -8.49
CA ALA A 145 -4.76 -2.71 -9.35
C ALA A 145 -3.64 -3.37 -8.52
N VAL A 146 -3.20 -4.56 -8.93
CA VAL A 146 -2.16 -5.33 -8.25
C VAL A 146 -0.96 -5.53 -9.17
N TYR A 147 0.22 -5.14 -8.70
CA TYR A 147 1.48 -5.27 -9.41
C TYR A 147 2.51 -6.03 -8.59
N ALA A 148 3.07 -7.12 -9.13
CA ALA A 148 3.98 -8.01 -8.42
C ALA A 148 5.35 -8.20 -9.10
N ARG A 149 5.69 -7.40 -10.10
CA ARG A 149 6.99 -7.42 -10.81
C ARG A 149 7.44 -8.83 -11.26
N GLY A 150 6.54 -9.67 -11.75
CA GLY A 150 6.85 -11.03 -12.15
C GLY A 150 6.94 -12.02 -10.97
N SER A 151 6.52 -11.61 -9.77
CA SER A 151 6.50 -12.49 -8.58
C SER A 151 5.14 -13.13 -8.29
N GLU A 152 4.18 -13.01 -9.19
CA GLU A 152 2.75 -13.38 -9.01
C GLU A 152 2.58 -14.84 -8.55
N ASN A 153 3.45 -15.72 -9.03
CA ASN A 153 3.41 -17.16 -8.73
C ASN A 153 4.27 -17.58 -7.53
N ARG A 154 5.01 -16.65 -6.92
CA ARG A 154 5.88 -16.95 -5.78
C ARG A 154 5.08 -17.15 -4.51
N ALA A 155 5.54 -18.05 -3.65
CA ALA A 155 4.98 -18.21 -2.32
C ALA A 155 4.95 -16.85 -1.59
N GLY A 156 3.85 -16.56 -0.92
CA GLY A 156 3.62 -15.25 -0.26
C GLY A 156 2.90 -14.24 -1.15
N ALA A 157 3.29 -14.05 -2.41
CA ALA A 157 2.60 -13.14 -3.34
C ALA A 157 1.35 -13.78 -3.97
N ARG A 158 1.37 -15.10 -4.18
CA ARG A 158 0.31 -15.81 -4.90
C ARG A 158 -1.08 -15.59 -4.31
N THR A 159 -1.18 -15.43 -2.98
CA THR A 159 -2.48 -15.19 -2.37
C THR A 159 -3.08 -13.85 -2.80
N PHE A 160 -2.24 -12.84 -3.07
CA PHE A 160 -2.66 -11.52 -3.53
C PHE A 160 -2.82 -11.44 -5.06
N CYS A 161 -2.28 -12.39 -5.82
CA CYS A 161 -2.27 -12.34 -7.28
C CYS A 161 -3.16 -13.40 -7.92
N ALA A 162 -3.87 -14.21 -7.13
CA ALA A 162 -4.73 -15.27 -7.63
C ALA A 162 -5.93 -14.67 -8.40
N LYS A 163 -6.06 -15.08 -9.67
CA LYS A 163 -7.10 -14.56 -10.57
C LYS A 163 -8.50 -14.68 -9.98
N GLU A 164 -8.82 -15.82 -9.39
CA GLU A 164 -10.13 -16.08 -8.81
C GLU A 164 -10.48 -15.09 -7.68
N ARG A 165 -9.48 -14.71 -6.86
CA ARG A 165 -9.65 -13.70 -5.80
C ARG A 165 -9.78 -12.31 -6.40
N LEU A 166 -8.93 -11.96 -7.36
CA LEU A 166 -9.02 -10.67 -8.06
C LEU A 166 -10.38 -10.49 -8.70
N ASP A 167 -10.87 -11.50 -9.43
CA ASP A 167 -12.19 -11.46 -10.07
C ASP A 167 -13.32 -11.28 -9.04
N ALA A 168 -13.22 -11.90 -7.85
CA ALA A 168 -14.20 -11.79 -6.78
C ALA A 168 -14.26 -10.40 -6.12
N HIS A 169 -13.16 -9.64 -6.17
CA HIS A 169 -13.02 -8.34 -5.51
C HIS A 169 -12.77 -7.19 -6.49
N HIS A 170 -13.16 -7.31 -7.74
CA HIS A 170 -12.94 -6.29 -8.77
C HIS A 170 -11.46 -5.92 -8.96
N GLY A 171 -10.56 -6.91 -8.85
CA GLY A 171 -9.12 -6.71 -8.98
C GLY A 171 -8.59 -7.07 -10.37
N GLU A 172 -7.47 -6.47 -10.72
CA GLU A 172 -6.71 -6.72 -11.96
C GLU A 172 -5.21 -6.82 -11.67
N LEU A 173 -4.53 -7.80 -12.29
CA LEU A 173 -3.07 -7.76 -12.37
C LEU A 173 -2.66 -6.75 -13.44
N VAL A 174 -1.84 -5.78 -13.04
CA VAL A 174 -1.29 -4.78 -13.96
C VAL A 174 0.19 -5.06 -14.23
N MET A 175 0.66 -4.63 -15.38
CA MET A 175 2.04 -4.89 -15.83
C MET A 175 3.03 -3.78 -15.41
N TYR A 176 2.52 -2.69 -14.86
CA TYR A 176 3.28 -1.57 -14.38
C TYR A 176 2.53 -0.88 -13.23
N MET A 177 3.26 -0.33 -12.28
CA MET A 177 2.78 0.58 -11.24
C MET A 177 3.86 1.63 -11.01
N PRO A 178 3.52 2.90 -10.82
CA PRO A 178 4.49 3.91 -10.37
C PRO A 178 5.25 3.46 -9.13
N GLU A 179 6.47 3.93 -8.98
CA GLU A 179 7.31 3.61 -7.83
C GLU A 179 6.80 4.32 -6.58
N GLY A 180 6.82 3.63 -5.45
CA GLY A 180 6.60 4.09 -4.11
C GLY A 180 7.56 3.35 -3.17
N ASP A 181 7.24 3.19 -1.90
CA ASP A 181 8.09 2.51 -0.91
C ASP A 181 8.48 1.07 -1.28
N ASN A 182 7.72 0.43 -2.17
CA ASN A 182 8.01 -0.91 -2.69
C ASN A 182 9.41 -1.05 -3.29
N VAL A 183 10.01 0.00 -3.81
CA VAL A 183 11.36 -0.03 -4.42
C VAL A 183 12.45 -0.34 -3.39
N CYS A 184 12.23 -0.01 -2.13
CA CYS A 184 13.17 -0.26 -1.05
C CYS A 184 13.35 -1.75 -0.73
N PHE A 185 12.40 -2.61 -1.14
CA PHE A 185 12.35 -4.03 -0.79
C PHE A 185 12.85 -4.96 -1.89
N THR A 186 13.46 -4.44 -2.95
CA THR A 186 13.86 -5.23 -4.12
C THR A 186 15.18 -5.98 -3.95
N THR A 187 15.97 -5.67 -2.94
CA THR A 187 17.30 -6.25 -2.70
C THR A 187 17.26 -7.64 -2.07
N ARG A 188 16.17 -8.00 -1.40
CA ARG A 188 16.01 -9.31 -0.77
C ARG A 188 15.14 -10.24 -1.62
N ARG A 189 15.11 -11.53 -1.26
CA ARG A 189 14.44 -12.56 -2.07
C ARG A 189 12.92 -12.63 -1.89
N GLN A 190 12.32 -11.91 -0.91
CA GLN A 190 10.87 -11.95 -0.75
C GLN A 190 10.19 -11.29 -1.96
N PRO A 191 9.00 -11.77 -2.35
CA PRO A 191 8.17 -11.09 -3.34
C PRO A 191 7.70 -9.73 -2.81
N VAL A 192 7.47 -8.81 -3.73
CA VAL A 192 6.93 -7.47 -3.45
C VAL A 192 5.70 -7.28 -4.32
N VAL A 193 4.60 -6.87 -3.70
CA VAL A 193 3.32 -6.57 -4.33
C VAL A 193 2.97 -5.12 -4.02
N SER A 194 2.65 -4.34 -5.05
CA SER A 194 2.10 -2.99 -4.89
C SER A 194 0.62 -3.02 -5.24
N ILE A 195 -0.19 -2.34 -4.44
CA ILE A 195 -1.65 -2.29 -4.59
C ILE A 195 -2.12 -0.85 -4.53
N ALA A 196 -2.94 -0.48 -5.50
CA ALA A 196 -3.67 0.78 -5.53
C ALA A 196 -5.15 0.51 -5.87
N VAL A 197 -6.04 1.45 -5.57
CA VAL A 197 -7.40 1.45 -6.10
C VAL A 197 -7.53 2.62 -7.06
N MET A 198 -8.08 2.35 -8.23
CA MET A 198 -8.22 3.36 -9.27
C MET A 198 -9.45 3.08 -10.15
N PRO A 199 -9.94 4.04 -10.92
CA PRO A 199 -10.92 3.76 -11.95
C PRO A 199 -10.42 2.69 -12.91
N ARG A 200 -11.28 1.77 -13.30
CA ARG A 200 -10.94 0.68 -14.21
C ARG A 200 -10.31 1.17 -15.51
N TRP A 201 -10.69 2.34 -15.95
CA TRP A 201 -10.10 2.94 -17.14
C TRP A 201 -8.63 3.25 -16.99
N ASP A 202 -8.19 3.65 -15.80
CA ASP A 202 -6.79 3.99 -15.51
C ASP A 202 -5.86 2.78 -15.65
N THR A 203 -6.33 1.55 -15.40
CA THR A 203 -5.52 0.34 -15.59
C THR A 203 -5.08 0.15 -17.05
N LYS A 204 -5.81 0.72 -18.02
CA LYS A 204 -5.43 0.71 -19.44
C LYS A 204 -4.20 1.59 -19.71
N TYR A 205 -4.12 2.73 -19.05
CA TYR A 205 -2.92 3.57 -19.10
C TYR A 205 -1.71 2.84 -18.52
N LEU A 206 -1.84 2.17 -17.38
CA LEU A 206 -0.76 1.36 -16.80
C LEU A 206 -0.28 0.27 -17.78
N THR A 207 -1.19 -0.38 -18.48
CA THR A 207 -0.87 -1.38 -19.50
C THR A 207 -0.11 -0.75 -20.68
N ALA A 208 -0.57 0.40 -21.17
CA ALA A 208 0.11 1.14 -22.24
C ALA A 208 1.49 1.63 -21.82
N MET A 209 1.64 2.12 -20.59
CA MET A 209 2.92 2.55 -20.02
C MET A 209 3.91 1.38 -19.92
N ALA A 210 3.45 0.19 -19.53
CA ALA A 210 4.28 -1.01 -19.49
C ALA A 210 4.87 -1.37 -20.86
N ALA A 211 4.07 -1.19 -21.92
CA ALA A 211 4.50 -1.49 -23.30
C ALA A 211 5.58 -0.53 -23.85
N GLN A 212 5.67 0.69 -23.34
CA GLN A 212 6.66 1.67 -23.78
C GLN A 212 8.06 1.45 -23.19
N GLY A 213 8.15 0.75 -22.06
CA GLY A 213 9.41 0.50 -21.36
C GLY A 213 10.06 1.76 -20.79
N MET A 214 11.16 1.58 -20.08
CA MET A 214 12.03 2.68 -19.64
C MET A 214 13.09 2.95 -20.70
N GLY A 215 13.03 4.11 -21.36
CA GLY A 215 14.08 4.54 -22.28
C GLY A 215 15.40 4.82 -21.55
N LEU A 216 16.53 4.76 -22.26
CA LEU A 216 17.89 5.08 -21.75
C LEU A 216 18.00 6.50 -21.15
N LEU A 217 17.10 7.40 -21.53
CA LEU A 217 17.08 8.82 -21.13
C LEU A 217 15.91 9.16 -20.16
N GLY A 218 15.32 8.14 -19.52
CA GLY A 218 14.18 8.32 -18.62
C GLY A 218 12.83 8.15 -19.33
N ARG A 219 11.76 8.59 -18.65
CA ARG A 219 10.38 8.42 -19.13
C ARG A 219 10.10 9.34 -20.33
N SER A 220 9.52 8.77 -21.37
CA SER A 220 9.15 9.53 -22.59
C SER A 220 8.10 10.63 -22.29
N PRO A 221 7.97 11.66 -23.16
CA PRO A 221 6.88 12.62 -23.06
C PRO A 221 5.49 11.96 -23.07
N GLU A 222 5.31 10.92 -23.88
CA GLU A 222 4.07 10.15 -24.00
C GLU A 222 3.74 9.42 -22.68
N PHE A 223 4.76 8.87 -22.00
CA PHE A 223 4.60 8.27 -20.69
C PHE A 223 4.10 9.28 -19.66
N LYS A 224 4.69 10.47 -19.62
CA LYS A 224 4.28 11.54 -18.72
C LYS A 224 2.87 12.03 -19.02
N MET A 225 2.52 12.12 -20.30
CA MET A 225 1.18 12.50 -20.74
C MET A 225 0.15 11.46 -20.25
N MET A 226 0.39 10.16 -20.47
CA MET A 226 -0.49 9.10 -20.00
C MET A 226 -0.69 9.13 -18.48
N LEU A 227 0.37 9.37 -17.72
CA LEU A 227 0.26 9.50 -16.26
C LEU A 227 -0.63 10.68 -15.86
N GLY A 228 -0.50 11.82 -16.57
CA GLY A 228 -1.33 13.01 -16.35
C GLY A 228 -2.80 12.84 -16.77
N GLU A 229 -3.10 11.92 -17.68
CA GLU A 229 -4.45 11.61 -18.13
C GLU A 229 -5.19 10.63 -17.19
N MET A 230 -4.46 9.93 -16.32
CA MET A 230 -5.08 9.04 -15.34
C MET A 230 -5.91 9.86 -14.35
N GLU A 231 -7.16 9.45 -14.16
CA GLU A 231 -8.09 10.14 -13.26
C GLU A 231 -7.60 10.09 -11.80
N VAL A 232 -7.03 8.96 -11.40
CA VAL A 232 -6.46 8.78 -10.06
C VAL A 232 -5.31 9.76 -9.78
N ALA A 233 -4.54 10.18 -10.78
CA ALA A 233 -3.47 11.17 -10.61
C ALA A 233 -3.97 12.54 -10.14
N SER A 234 -5.24 12.87 -10.38
CA SER A 234 -5.85 14.10 -9.88
C SER A 234 -6.15 14.10 -8.37
N THR A 235 -6.02 12.94 -7.70
CA THR A 235 -6.30 12.74 -6.28
C THR A 235 -5.07 12.86 -5.39
N MET A 236 -3.92 13.27 -5.94
CA MET A 236 -2.64 13.36 -5.25
C MET A 236 -1.94 14.71 -5.54
N HIS A 237 -0.96 15.08 -4.72
CA HIS A 237 0.00 16.17 -4.93
C HIS A 237 -0.64 17.54 -5.25
N GLY A 238 -1.77 17.86 -4.66
CA GLY A 238 -2.50 19.11 -4.90
C GLY A 238 -3.35 19.10 -6.17
N GLY A 239 -3.62 17.93 -6.74
CA GLY A 239 -4.60 17.77 -7.83
C GLY A 239 -6.01 18.21 -7.44
N PHE A 240 -6.86 18.46 -8.39
CA PHE A 240 -8.19 19.03 -8.13
C PHE A 240 -9.15 18.10 -7.37
N ARG A 241 -8.82 16.82 -7.28
CA ARG A 241 -9.51 15.82 -6.43
C ARG A 241 -8.69 15.44 -5.18
N ASP A 242 -7.62 16.15 -4.88
CA ASP A 242 -6.81 15.90 -3.67
C ASP A 242 -7.51 16.51 -2.43
N ALA A 243 -8.58 15.86 -2.02
CA ALA A 243 -9.35 16.24 -0.83
C ALA A 243 -10.22 15.09 -0.34
N ILE A 244 -10.55 15.08 0.97
CA ILE A 244 -11.35 14.05 1.63
C ILE A 244 -12.67 13.77 0.90
N LYS A 245 -13.35 14.80 0.40
CA LYS A 245 -14.65 14.65 -0.29
C LYS A 245 -14.60 13.77 -1.54
N TRP A 246 -13.41 13.50 -2.07
CA TRP A 246 -13.21 12.63 -3.22
C TRP A 246 -12.80 11.22 -2.86
N VAL A 247 -12.40 10.98 -1.60
CA VAL A 247 -12.16 9.61 -1.13
C VAL A 247 -13.50 8.89 -1.04
N GLN A 248 -13.53 7.69 -1.55
CA GLN A 248 -14.71 6.84 -1.68
C GLN A 248 -14.65 5.72 -0.63
N PRO A 249 -15.52 5.72 0.38
CA PRO A 249 -15.55 4.66 1.40
C PRO A 249 -15.71 3.26 0.79
N GLU A 250 -16.43 3.15 -0.33
CA GLU A 250 -16.64 1.88 -1.04
C GLU A 250 -15.33 1.34 -1.64
N ALA A 251 -14.45 2.21 -2.13
CA ALA A 251 -13.13 1.83 -2.62
C ALA A 251 -12.25 1.29 -1.48
N MET A 252 -12.29 1.95 -0.33
CA MET A 252 -11.57 1.53 0.86
C MET A 252 -12.10 0.19 1.40
N GLN A 253 -13.43 0.02 1.45
CA GLN A 253 -14.07 -1.22 1.88
C GLN A 253 -13.72 -2.39 0.94
N MET A 254 -13.80 -2.18 -0.37
CA MET A 254 -13.45 -3.18 -1.37
C MET A 254 -12.02 -3.70 -1.19
N LEU A 255 -11.06 -2.81 -0.97
CA LEU A 255 -9.68 -3.22 -0.74
C LEU A 255 -9.51 -3.92 0.62
N TYR A 256 -10.14 -3.42 1.67
CA TYR A 256 -10.11 -4.07 2.97
C TYR A 256 -10.63 -5.52 2.91
N ASP A 257 -11.78 -5.73 2.27
CA ASP A 257 -12.39 -7.06 2.11
C ASP A 257 -11.47 -8.00 1.31
N TYR A 258 -10.85 -7.50 0.26
CA TYR A 258 -9.86 -8.25 -0.52
C TYR A 258 -8.64 -8.66 0.31
N LEU A 259 -8.07 -7.73 1.10
CA LEU A 259 -6.92 -8.02 1.94
C LEU A 259 -7.26 -9.01 3.06
N LEU A 260 -8.43 -8.84 3.68
CA LEU A 260 -8.90 -9.75 4.72
C LEU A 260 -9.15 -11.16 4.16
N ASP A 261 -9.79 -11.27 2.99
CA ASP A 261 -9.95 -12.55 2.30
C ASP A 261 -8.59 -13.20 1.98
N ALA A 262 -7.62 -12.43 1.49
CA ALA A 262 -6.28 -12.92 1.20
C ALA A 262 -5.56 -13.47 2.43
N MET A 263 -5.86 -12.94 3.62
CA MET A 263 -5.27 -13.35 4.89
C MET A 263 -6.01 -14.47 5.60
N THR A 264 -7.29 -14.67 5.32
CA THR A 264 -8.15 -15.64 6.02
C THR A 264 -8.47 -16.87 5.19
N THR A 265 -8.38 -16.76 3.86
CA THR A 265 -8.70 -17.85 2.92
C THR A 265 -7.44 -18.34 2.23
N PRO A 266 -7.15 -19.65 2.18
CA PRO A 266 -6.01 -20.16 1.45
C PRO A 266 -6.04 -19.73 -0.02
N PRO A 267 -4.88 -19.49 -0.66
CA PRO A 267 -4.85 -19.20 -2.08
C PRO A 267 -5.44 -20.39 -2.85
N PRO A 268 -6.20 -20.15 -3.93
CA PRO A 268 -6.76 -21.21 -4.75
C PRO A 268 -5.70 -22.24 -5.17
N ALA A 269 -6.06 -23.51 -5.16
CA ALA A 269 -5.13 -24.57 -5.59
C ALA A 269 -4.69 -24.30 -7.03
N LYS A 270 -3.39 -24.45 -7.33
CA LYS A 270 -2.95 -24.44 -8.73
C LYS A 270 -3.72 -25.55 -9.45
N LYS A 271 -4.52 -25.21 -10.45
CA LYS A 271 -5.00 -26.20 -11.40
C LYS A 271 -3.74 -26.76 -12.09
N LEU A 272 -3.30 -27.94 -11.70
CA LEU A 272 -2.40 -28.73 -12.52
C LEU A 272 -3.16 -28.95 -13.83
N PHE A 273 -2.76 -28.26 -14.89
CA PHE A 273 -3.20 -28.64 -16.24
C PHE A 273 -2.74 -30.08 -16.42
N GLY A 274 -3.74 -30.97 -16.49
CA GLY A 274 -3.51 -32.39 -16.66
C GLY A 274 -2.65 -32.63 -17.88
N ILE A 275 -1.56 -33.34 -17.65
CA ILE A 275 -0.92 -34.15 -18.68
C ILE A 275 -1.92 -35.28 -18.92
N LEU A 276 -2.67 -35.20 -20.01
CA LEU A 276 -3.25 -36.33 -20.71
C LEU A 276 -2.43 -36.56 -21.95
#